data_409cfc7a5ef280e204ef261374390b3a
#
_entry.id   409cfc7a5ef280e204ef261374390b3a
#
_cell.length_a   1.000
_cell.length_b   1.000
_cell.length_c   1.000
_cell.angle_alpha   90.00
_cell.angle_beta   90.00
_cell.angle_gamma   90.00
#
_symmetry.space_group_name_H-M   'P 1'
#
loop_
_entity.id
_entity.type
_entity.pdbx_description
1 polymer ?
#
loop_
_entity_poly.entity_id
_entity_poly.type
_entity_poly.pdbx_seq_one_letter_code
_entity_poly.pdbx_strand_id
1 'polypeptide(L)'
;DAAYDFPMAHRYLSDMKIDFFVRPQPVHDRTNAALKREAFCYDEQRDAYVCPQGKFMRRNTLHRSASGLYWLYLADKQDCQSCPLREKCLNKTDKRGARKLEHSYFREARLKNINRQHEPEYREALKLRQIWCEGAFAAQKRDHNLTRVLRRGLEAAEDHCLLSATALNLKRMIKYTK
;
A
#
# COMPACT_ATOMS: atom_id res chain seq x y z
N ASP A 1 6.58 3.01 -7.35
CA ASP A 1 6.74 3.36 -5.95
C ASP A 1 5.72 2.60 -5.10
N ALA A 2 6.19 1.97 -4.02
CA ALA A 2 5.32 1.23 -3.12
C ALA A 2 4.25 2.13 -2.44
N ALA A 3 4.43 3.45 -2.44
CA ALA A 3 3.46 4.39 -1.90
C ALA A 3 2.07 4.29 -2.56
N TYR A 4 2.00 3.77 -3.79
CA TYR A 4 0.73 3.56 -4.49
C TYR A 4 0.03 2.24 -4.15
N ASP A 5 0.64 1.37 -3.31
CA ASP A 5 0.05 0.10 -2.90
C ASP A 5 -1.01 0.30 -1.80
N PHE A 6 -2.13 0.91 -2.15
CA PHE A 6 -3.28 1.02 -1.25
C PHE A 6 -4.52 0.34 -1.87
N PRO A 7 -5.31 -0.36 -1.05
CA PRO A 7 -6.35 -1.27 -1.54
C PRO A 7 -7.39 -0.63 -2.46
N MET A 8 -7.72 0.65 -2.25
CA MET A 8 -8.68 1.39 -3.08
C MET A 8 -8.15 1.62 -4.50
N ALA A 9 -6.83 1.89 -4.66
CA ALA A 9 -6.23 2.05 -5.99
C ALA A 9 -6.32 0.73 -6.79
N HIS A 10 -6.01 -0.40 -6.15
CA HIS A 10 -6.15 -1.72 -6.77
C HIS A 10 -7.58 -1.98 -7.22
N ARG A 11 -8.56 -1.65 -6.40
CA ARG A 11 -9.97 -1.82 -6.73
C ARG A 11 -10.37 -0.93 -7.91
N TYR A 12 -10.08 0.35 -7.84
CA TYR A 12 -10.43 1.32 -8.88
C TYR A 12 -9.84 0.96 -10.24
N LEU A 13 -8.55 0.62 -10.29
CA LEU A 13 -7.88 0.24 -11.52
C LEU A 13 -8.38 -1.11 -12.07
N SER A 14 -8.69 -2.05 -11.19
CA SER A 14 -9.32 -3.32 -11.58
C SER A 14 -10.69 -3.12 -12.22
N ASP A 15 -11.51 -2.21 -11.70
CA ASP A 15 -12.81 -1.89 -12.28
C ASP A 15 -12.68 -1.22 -13.66
N MET A 16 -11.62 -0.46 -13.87
CA MET A 16 -11.26 0.12 -15.17
C MET A 16 -10.58 -0.87 -16.12
N LYS A 17 -10.38 -2.14 -15.73
CA LYS A 17 -9.66 -3.17 -16.49
C LYS A 17 -8.20 -2.78 -16.80
N ILE A 18 -7.58 -2.02 -15.91
CA ILE A 18 -6.17 -1.62 -16.00
C ILE A 18 -5.34 -2.55 -15.11
N ASP A 19 -4.34 -3.19 -15.71
CA ASP A 19 -3.36 -3.96 -14.96
C ASP A 19 -2.46 -3.04 -14.13
N PHE A 20 -2.41 -3.30 -12.83
CA PHE A 20 -1.67 -2.47 -11.89
C PHE A 20 -0.59 -3.29 -11.19
N PHE A 21 0.67 -2.96 -11.48
CA PHE A 21 1.85 -3.63 -10.93
C PHE A 21 2.57 -2.67 -9.98
N VAL A 22 2.48 -2.94 -8.68
CA VAL A 22 3.12 -2.11 -7.66
C VAL A 22 3.71 -2.99 -6.56
N ARG A 23 4.91 -2.65 -6.07
CA ARG A 23 5.52 -3.37 -4.95
C ARG A 23 4.63 -3.27 -3.72
N PRO A 24 4.24 -4.41 -3.10
CA PRO A 24 3.45 -4.37 -1.90
C PRO A 24 4.19 -3.68 -0.76
N GLN A 25 3.47 -2.82 -0.06
CA GLN A 25 3.96 -2.28 1.20
C GLN A 25 3.78 -3.30 2.32
N PRO A 26 4.74 -3.43 3.23
CA PRO A 26 4.52 -4.18 4.46
C PRO A 26 3.37 -3.56 5.24
N VAL A 27 2.48 -4.40 5.74
CA VAL A 27 1.40 -3.95 6.62
C VAL A 27 2.00 -3.69 8.00
N HIS A 28 2.14 -2.43 8.36
CA HIS A 28 2.60 -2.07 9.69
C HIS A 28 1.45 -2.16 10.70
N ASP A 29 1.60 -3.03 11.67
CA ASP A 29 0.70 -3.02 12.83
C ASP A 29 1.08 -1.84 13.73
N ARG A 30 0.16 -0.89 13.86
CA ARG A 30 0.35 0.34 14.67
C ARG A 30 0.30 0.08 16.18
N THR A 31 0.07 -1.15 16.58
CA THR A 31 0.06 -1.51 18.01
C THR A 31 1.47 -1.58 18.58
N ASN A 32 1.63 -1.12 19.82
CA ASN A 32 2.85 -1.33 20.61
C ASN A 32 2.85 -2.67 21.35
N ALA A 33 1.79 -3.49 21.21
CA ALA A 33 1.73 -4.82 21.78
C ALA A 33 2.79 -5.74 21.15
N ALA A 34 3.29 -6.71 21.91
CA ALA A 34 4.29 -7.67 21.43
C ALA A 34 3.71 -8.61 20.37
N LEU A 35 2.44 -9.01 20.51
CA LEU A 35 1.74 -9.80 19.49
C LEU A 35 1.25 -8.88 18.38
N LYS A 36 1.87 -8.99 17.22
CA LYS A 36 1.53 -8.25 16.01
C LYS A 36 0.39 -8.94 15.24
N ARG A 37 -0.08 -8.27 14.19
CA ARG A 37 -1.20 -8.73 13.35
C ARG A 37 -0.96 -10.12 12.75
N GLU A 38 0.28 -10.45 12.42
CA GLU A 38 0.68 -11.71 11.78
C GLU A 38 0.42 -12.92 12.67
N ALA A 39 0.28 -12.71 13.99
CA ALA A 39 -0.11 -13.76 14.94
C ALA A 39 -1.60 -14.14 14.87
N PHE A 40 -2.40 -13.41 14.08
CA PHE A 40 -3.83 -13.61 13.95
C PHE A 40 -4.17 -14.10 12.55
N CYS A 41 -4.78 -15.28 12.43
CA CYS A 41 -5.19 -15.86 11.16
C CYS A 41 -6.57 -15.37 10.76
N TYR A 42 -6.75 -15.01 9.48
CA TYR A 42 -8.07 -14.66 8.96
C TYR A 42 -8.77 -15.89 8.38
N ASP A 43 -9.94 -16.20 8.90
CA ASP A 43 -10.84 -17.25 8.42
C ASP A 43 -11.85 -16.62 7.45
N GLU A 44 -11.67 -16.88 6.15
CA GLU A 44 -12.54 -16.33 5.08
C GLU A 44 -13.96 -16.91 5.14
N GLN A 45 -14.12 -18.17 5.55
CA GLN A 45 -15.45 -18.79 5.60
C GLN A 45 -16.33 -18.18 6.70
N ARG A 46 -15.71 -17.78 7.81
CA ARG A 46 -16.41 -17.21 8.97
C ARG A 46 -16.35 -15.68 8.99
N ASP A 47 -15.62 -15.08 8.06
CA ASP A 47 -15.33 -13.64 8.06
C ASP A 47 -14.89 -13.17 9.47
N ALA A 48 -13.90 -13.83 10.04
CA ALA A 48 -13.42 -13.60 11.38
C ALA A 48 -11.89 -13.79 11.47
N TYR A 49 -11.25 -13.10 12.41
CA TYR A 49 -9.89 -13.42 12.78
C TYR A 49 -9.85 -14.43 13.93
N VAL A 50 -8.93 -15.37 13.87
CA VAL A 50 -8.62 -16.31 14.95
C VAL A 50 -7.40 -15.80 15.70
N CYS A 51 -7.52 -15.59 17.01
CA CYS A 51 -6.39 -15.16 17.84
C CYS A 51 -5.48 -16.35 18.19
N PRO A 52 -4.26 -16.14 18.71
CA PRO A 52 -3.34 -17.23 19.08
C PRO A 52 -3.88 -18.21 20.14
N GLN A 53 -4.95 -17.84 20.85
CA GLN A 53 -5.66 -18.72 21.80
C GLN A 53 -6.88 -19.41 21.17
N GLY A 54 -7.02 -19.36 19.83
CA GLY A 54 -8.12 -20.04 19.12
C GLY A 54 -9.47 -19.33 19.23
N LYS A 55 -9.54 -18.13 19.81
CA LYS A 55 -10.80 -17.37 19.93
C LYS A 55 -11.05 -16.52 18.71
N PHE A 56 -12.35 -16.39 18.34
CA PHE A 56 -12.76 -15.62 17.17
C PHE A 56 -12.93 -14.13 17.49
N MET A 57 -12.35 -13.32 16.61
CA MET A 57 -12.61 -11.88 16.57
C MET A 57 -13.59 -11.61 15.45
N ARG A 58 -14.78 -11.18 15.77
CA ARG A 58 -15.87 -11.01 14.80
C ARG A 58 -15.86 -9.63 14.17
N ARG A 59 -16.33 -9.55 12.93
CA ARG A 59 -16.58 -8.29 12.24
C ARG A 59 -17.61 -7.48 13.02
N ASN A 60 -17.31 -6.22 13.25
CA ASN A 60 -18.14 -5.31 14.02
C ASN A 60 -18.65 -4.14 13.15
N THR A 61 -17.85 -3.13 12.94
CA THR A 61 -18.24 -1.89 12.26
C THR A 61 -17.35 -1.58 11.07
N LEU A 62 -17.94 -0.97 10.05
CA LEU A 62 -17.21 -0.35 8.96
C LEU A 62 -16.90 1.09 9.36
N HIS A 63 -15.64 1.50 9.27
CA HIS A 63 -15.27 2.88 9.51
C HIS A 63 -14.40 3.45 8.39
N ARG A 64 -14.46 4.75 8.22
CA ARG A 64 -13.65 5.51 7.28
C ARG A 64 -12.51 6.18 8.02
N SER A 65 -11.30 6.05 7.50
CA SER A 65 -10.11 6.78 7.92
C SER A 65 -9.53 7.57 6.75
N ALA A 66 -8.51 8.38 7.00
CA ALA A 66 -7.77 9.06 5.95
C ALA A 66 -7.14 8.10 4.93
N SER A 67 -6.83 6.87 5.34
CA SER A 67 -6.22 5.83 4.51
C SER A 67 -7.22 4.91 3.80
N GLY A 68 -8.53 5.10 3.99
CA GLY A 68 -9.56 4.32 3.30
C GLY A 68 -10.68 3.79 4.19
N LEU A 69 -11.39 2.78 3.68
CA LEU A 69 -12.46 2.07 4.37
C LEU A 69 -11.94 0.78 5.00
N TYR A 70 -12.32 0.55 6.26
CA TYR A 70 -11.84 -0.59 7.04
C TYR A 70 -12.97 -1.24 7.85
N TRP A 71 -13.03 -2.57 7.79
CA TRP A 71 -13.77 -3.35 8.75
C TRP A 71 -12.98 -3.47 10.05
N LEU A 72 -13.66 -3.25 11.16
CA LEU A 72 -13.14 -3.47 12.49
C LEU A 72 -13.55 -4.86 12.98
N TYR A 73 -12.58 -5.66 13.39
CA TYR A 73 -12.78 -6.96 14.01
C TYR A 73 -12.44 -6.86 15.48
N LEU A 74 -13.34 -7.32 16.33
CA LEU A 74 -13.21 -7.22 17.78
C LEU A 74 -13.20 -8.63 18.41
N ALA A 75 -12.27 -8.83 19.34
CA ALA A 75 -12.33 -9.94 20.26
C ALA A 75 -13.39 -9.70 21.33
N ASP A 76 -13.93 -10.80 21.90
CA ASP A 76 -14.78 -10.69 23.07
C ASP A 76 -13.95 -10.19 24.27
N LYS A 77 -14.56 -9.28 25.03
CA LYS A 77 -13.91 -8.69 26.20
C LYS A 77 -13.67 -9.72 27.30
N GLN A 78 -14.60 -10.64 27.50
CA GLN A 78 -14.49 -11.70 28.51
C GLN A 78 -13.34 -12.66 28.17
N ASP A 79 -13.24 -13.06 26.90
CA ASP A 79 -12.13 -13.92 26.42
C ASP A 79 -10.76 -13.25 26.61
N CYS A 80 -10.69 -11.92 26.42
CA CYS A 80 -9.46 -11.19 26.60
C CYS A 80 -9.10 -10.94 28.08
N GLN A 81 -10.08 -10.86 28.97
CA GLN A 81 -9.85 -10.61 30.41
C GLN A 81 -9.12 -11.77 31.10
N SER A 82 -9.50 -13.01 30.77
CA SER A 82 -8.91 -14.24 31.32
C SER A 82 -7.76 -14.82 30.49
N CYS A 83 -7.35 -14.12 29.44
CA CYS A 83 -6.36 -14.62 28.50
C CYS A 83 -4.93 -14.59 29.06
N PRO A 84 -4.18 -15.73 29.03
CA PRO A 84 -2.79 -15.76 29.48
C PRO A 84 -1.84 -14.91 28.62
N LEU A 85 -2.23 -14.59 27.39
CA LEU A 85 -1.45 -13.74 26.49
C LEU A 85 -1.84 -12.24 26.57
N ARG A 86 -2.69 -11.86 27.50
CA ARG A 86 -3.26 -10.51 27.60
C ARG A 86 -2.18 -9.42 27.58
N GLU A 87 -1.15 -9.55 28.38
CA GLU A 87 -0.09 -8.54 28.51
C GLU A 87 0.75 -8.38 27.22
N LYS A 88 0.90 -9.46 26.45
CA LYS A 88 1.59 -9.44 25.15
C LYS A 88 0.69 -8.93 24.02
N CYS A 89 -0.63 -9.09 24.17
CA CYS A 89 -1.63 -8.85 23.15
C CYS A 89 -2.23 -7.44 23.20
N LEU A 90 -2.39 -6.86 24.40
CA LEU A 90 -3.01 -5.56 24.61
C LEU A 90 -2.00 -4.54 25.16
N ASN A 91 -2.15 -3.29 24.77
CA ASN A 91 -1.40 -2.20 25.39
C ASN A 91 -2.03 -1.83 26.73
N LYS A 92 -1.23 -1.38 27.67
CA LYS A 92 -1.72 -0.87 28.97
C LYS A 92 -2.70 0.29 28.83
N THR A 93 -2.61 1.04 27.73
CA THR A 93 -3.48 2.19 27.40
C THR A 93 -4.78 1.80 26.69
N ASP A 94 -5.00 0.49 26.41
CA ASP A 94 -6.18 0.06 25.64
C ASP A 94 -7.43 0.05 26.53
N LYS A 95 -8.17 1.16 26.47
CA LYS A 95 -9.38 1.38 27.29
C LYS A 95 -10.48 0.35 27.08
N ARG A 96 -10.51 -0.34 25.93
CA ARG A 96 -11.52 -1.36 25.62
C ARG A 96 -11.28 -2.68 26.31
N GLY A 97 -10.03 -2.98 26.67
CA GLY A 97 -9.65 -4.24 27.29
C GLY A 97 -9.82 -5.48 26.42
N ALA A 98 -9.98 -5.29 25.10
CA ALA A 98 -10.10 -6.35 24.10
C ALA A 98 -9.32 -6.01 22.85
N ARG A 99 -8.72 -7.00 22.20
CA ARG A 99 -7.96 -6.83 20.95
C ARG A 99 -8.87 -6.40 19.82
N LYS A 100 -8.40 -5.46 19.02
CA LYS A 100 -9.02 -5.03 17.76
C LYS A 100 -8.03 -5.20 16.60
N LEU A 101 -8.56 -5.56 15.44
CA LEU A 101 -7.83 -5.57 14.18
C LEU A 101 -8.61 -4.80 13.12
N GLU A 102 -7.90 -4.13 12.26
CA GLU A 102 -8.49 -3.42 11.13
C GLU A 102 -8.20 -4.22 9.85
N HIS A 103 -9.18 -4.31 8.98
CA HIS A 103 -9.14 -5.04 7.73
C HIS A 103 -9.66 -4.14 6.61
N SER A 104 -8.86 -3.86 5.61
CA SER A 104 -9.32 -3.01 4.50
C SER A 104 -10.53 -3.62 3.80
N TYR A 105 -11.55 -2.80 3.53
CA TYR A 105 -12.71 -3.18 2.73
C TYR A 105 -12.32 -3.72 1.34
N PHE A 106 -11.25 -3.18 0.76
CA PHE A 106 -10.75 -3.56 -0.57
C PHE A 106 -9.56 -4.54 -0.51
N ARG A 107 -9.44 -5.33 0.56
CA ARG A 107 -8.33 -6.26 0.77
C ARG A 107 -8.13 -7.22 -0.41
N GLU A 108 -9.22 -7.78 -0.94
CA GLU A 108 -9.15 -8.77 -2.03
C GLU A 108 -8.47 -8.22 -3.28
N ALA A 109 -8.78 -6.97 -3.65
CA ALA A 109 -8.14 -6.34 -4.80
C ALA A 109 -6.62 -6.22 -4.62
N ARG A 110 -6.17 -5.90 -3.40
CA ARG A 110 -4.73 -5.85 -3.09
C ARG A 110 -4.09 -7.23 -3.05
N LEU A 111 -4.79 -8.25 -2.54
CA LEU A 111 -4.28 -9.63 -2.50
C LEU A 111 -3.98 -10.18 -3.88
N LYS A 112 -4.78 -9.84 -4.90
CA LYS A 112 -4.49 -10.22 -6.30
C LYS A 112 -3.10 -9.72 -6.73
N ASN A 113 -2.75 -8.47 -6.43
CA ASN A 113 -1.41 -7.93 -6.71
C ASN A 113 -0.31 -8.64 -5.92
N ILE A 114 -0.55 -8.96 -4.64
CA ILE A 114 0.41 -9.68 -3.80
C ILE A 114 0.66 -11.08 -4.38
N ASN A 115 -0.37 -11.79 -4.80
CA ASN A 115 -0.25 -13.15 -5.34
C ASN A 115 0.48 -13.17 -6.69
N ARG A 116 0.34 -12.10 -7.50
CA ARG A 116 1.01 -11.95 -8.81
C ARG A 116 2.50 -11.65 -8.73
N GLN A 117 3.08 -11.37 -7.56
CA GLN A 117 4.50 -10.98 -7.42
C GLN A 117 5.49 -12.01 -8.02
N HIS A 118 5.08 -13.27 -8.09
CA HIS A 118 5.91 -14.37 -8.61
C HIS A 118 5.76 -14.55 -10.13
N GLU A 119 4.79 -13.87 -10.76
CA GLU A 119 4.55 -13.95 -12.20
C GLU A 119 5.67 -13.25 -12.98
N PRO A 120 6.09 -13.80 -14.15
CA PRO A 120 7.09 -13.16 -15.01
C PRO A 120 6.69 -11.75 -15.44
N GLU A 121 5.43 -11.56 -15.84
CA GLU A 121 4.86 -10.27 -16.25
C GLU A 121 5.00 -9.20 -15.18
N TYR A 122 4.76 -9.57 -13.91
CA TYR A 122 4.92 -8.64 -12.79
C TYR A 122 6.36 -8.15 -12.66
N ARG A 123 7.32 -9.08 -12.78
CA ARG A 123 8.75 -8.73 -12.69
C ARG A 123 9.19 -7.87 -13.87
N GLU A 124 8.71 -8.17 -15.06
CA GLU A 124 8.99 -7.42 -16.27
C GLU A 124 8.41 -6.00 -16.18
N ALA A 125 7.15 -5.85 -15.77
CA ALA A 125 6.51 -4.54 -15.59
C ALA A 125 7.28 -3.65 -14.60
N LEU A 126 7.75 -4.21 -13.48
CA LEU A 126 8.58 -3.47 -12.52
C LEU A 126 9.95 -3.08 -13.10
N LYS A 127 10.55 -3.93 -13.93
CA LYS A 127 11.82 -3.64 -14.61
C LYS A 127 11.66 -2.54 -15.66
N LEU A 128 10.62 -2.64 -16.48
CA LEU A 128 10.30 -1.62 -17.49
C LEU A 128 10.01 -0.26 -16.87
N ARG A 129 9.35 -0.23 -15.73
CA ARG A 129 9.14 1.00 -14.98
C ARG A 129 10.44 1.69 -14.59
N GLN A 130 11.45 0.94 -14.15
CA GLN A 130 12.77 1.52 -13.83
C GLN A 130 13.40 2.18 -15.06
N ILE A 131 13.31 1.50 -16.23
CA ILE A 131 13.89 2.01 -17.46
C ILE A 131 13.15 3.26 -17.95
N TRP A 132 11.82 3.20 -18.03
CA TRP A 132 11.02 4.25 -18.66
C TRP A 132 10.77 5.45 -17.76
N CYS A 133 10.41 5.22 -16.51
CA CYS A 133 10.10 6.32 -15.59
C CYS A 133 11.34 6.84 -14.88
N GLU A 134 12.06 5.98 -14.17
CA GLU A 134 13.20 6.40 -13.35
C GLU A 134 14.39 6.84 -14.23
N GLY A 135 14.64 6.13 -15.33
CA GLY A 135 15.67 6.50 -16.30
C GLY A 135 15.38 7.82 -17.00
N ALA A 136 14.10 8.11 -17.32
CA ALA A 136 13.72 9.40 -17.88
C ALA A 136 13.93 10.54 -16.88
N PHE A 137 13.48 10.38 -15.63
CA PHE A 137 13.73 11.39 -14.59
C PHE A 137 15.22 11.56 -14.26
N ALA A 138 15.99 10.48 -14.22
CA ALA A 138 17.42 10.57 -14.00
C ALA A 138 18.13 11.38 -15.10
N ALA A 139 17.76 11.14 -16.38
CA ALA A 139 18.28 11.90 -17.51
C ALA A 139 17.88 13.38 -17.43
N GLN A 140 16.62 13.70 -17.12
CA GLN A 140 16.17 15.07 -16.97
C GLN A 140 16.89 15.80 -15.83
N LYS A 141 17.09 15.14 -14.70
CA LYS A 141 17.84 15.72 -13.57
C LYS A 141 19.30 15.98 -13.92
N ARG A 142 19.96 15.03 -14.59
CA ARG A 142 21.39 15.15 -14.94
C ARG A 142 21.64 16.12 -16.09
N ASP A 143 20.84 16.00 -17.18
CA ASP A 143 21.13 16.65 -18.45
C ASP A 143 20.32 17.93 -18.69
N HIS A 144 19.21 18.12 -17.96
CA HIS A 144 18.27 19.23 -18.14
C HIS A 144 18.00 20.03 -16.86
N ASN A 145 18.85 19.88 -15.84
CA ASN A 145 18.80 20.62 -14.58
C ASN A 145 17.43 20.54 -13.84
N LEU A 146 16.70 19.42 -13.96
CA LEU A 146 15.40 19.22 -13.30
C LEU A 146 15.53 18.86 -11.79
N THR A 147 16.69 19.10 -11.18
CA THR A 147 16.90 18.90 -9.73
C THR A 147 16.32 20.03 -8.91
N ARG A 148 16.22 21.22 -9.49
CA ARG A 148 15.72 22.43 -8.82
C ARG A 148 15.03 23.35 -9.82
N VAL A 149 13.83 23.80 -9.47
CA VAL A 149 13.13 24.83 -10.21
C VAL A 149 13.76 26.18 -9.87
N LEU A 150 14.23 26.92 -10.90
CA LEU A 150 14.94 28.18 -10.73
C LEU A 150 14.01 29.38 -10.61
N ARG A 151 12.76 29.24 -11.07
CA ARG A 151 11.73 30.30 -11.03
C ARG A 151 10.70 29.98 -9.95
N ARG A 152 10.09 31.01 -9.38
CA ARG A 152 9.05 30.83 -8.36
C ARG A 152 7.66 30.69 -9.00
N GLY A 153 6.80 29.89 -8.39
CA GLY A 153 5.42 29.67 -8.79
C GLY A 153 5.20 28.31 -9.46
N LEU A 154 3.97 27.85 -9.38
CA LEU A 154 3.57 26.54 -9.91
C LEU A 154 3.65 26.49 -11.43
N GLU A 155 3.19 27.52 -12.10
CA GLU A 155 3.25 27.70 -13.56
C GLU A 155 4.69 27.63 -14.09
N ALA A 156 5.60 28.36 -13.45
CA ALA A 156 7.02 28.31 -13.81
C ALA A 156 7.69 26.94 -13.56
N ALA A 157 7.20 26.19 -12.57
CA ALA A 157 7.64 24.82 -12.32
C ALA A 157 7.13 23.87 -13.41
N GLU A 158 5.88 24.05 -13.83
CA GLU A 158 5.26 23.29 -14.92
C GLU A 158 5.99 23.51 -16.24
N ASP A 159 6.24 24.77 -16.62
CA ASP A 159 7.02 25.15 -17.81
C ASP A 159 8.39 24.46 -17.83
N HIS A 160 9.11 24.50 -16.69
CA HIS A 160 10.43 23.86 -16.59
C HIS A 160 10.33 22.35 -16.80
N CYS A 161 9.34 21.68 -16.21
CA CYS A 161 9.12 20.25 -16.40
C CYS A 161 8.79 19.90 -17.85
N LEU A 162 7.90 20.67 -18.48
CA LEU A 162 7.50 20.47 -19.89
C LEU A 162 8.66 20.68 -20.86
N LEU A 163 9.44 21.74 -20.69
CA LEU A 163 10.63 22.01 -21.51
C LEU A 163 11.68 20.91 -21.36
N SER A 164 11.92 20.44 -20.12
CA SER A 164 12.84 19.34 -19.87
C SER A 164 12.37 18.03 -20.53
N ALA A 165 11.07 17.72 -20.44
CA ALA A 165 10.49 16.53 -21.07
C ALA A 165 10.57 16.61 -22.60
N THR A 166 10.27 17.78 -23.17
CA THR A 166 10.35 18.03 -24.63
C THR A 166 11.78 17.83 -25.13
N ALA A 167 12.76 18.41 -24.45
CA ALA A 167 14.18 18.25 -24.80
C ALA A 167 14.64 16.80 -24.75
N LEU A 168 14.21 16.04 -23.73
CA LEU A 168 14.49 14.61 -23.64
C LEU A 168 13.88 13.80 -24.77
N ASN A 169 12.61 14.12 -25.12
CA ASN A 169 11.91 13.43 -26.20
C ASN A 169 12.56 13.71 -27.56
N LEU A 170 12.93 14.96 -27.84
CA LEU A 170 13.65 15.33 -29.06
C LEU A 170 14.99 14.58 -29.19
N LYS A 171 15.78 14.51 -28.11
CA LYS A 171 17.02 13.73 -28.09
C LYS A 171 16.80 12.26 -28.41
N ARG A 172 15.72 11.68 -27.86
CA ARG A 172 15.35 10.28 -28.13
C ARG A 172 14.93 10.07 -29.59
N MET A 173 14.10 10.95 -30.12
CA MET A 173 13.68 10.90 -31.53
C MET A 173 14.90 10.90 -32.47
N ILE A 174 15.83 11.84 -32.31
CA ILE A 174 17.06 11.92 -33.11
C ILE A 174 17.88 10.63 -33.00
N LYS A 175 17.93 10.01 -31.83
CA LYS A 175 18.67 8.76 -31.64
C LYS A 175 18.04 7.56 -32.37
N TYR A 176 16.70 7.53 -32.50
CA TYR A 176 15.98 6.40 -33.11
C TYR A 176 15.65 6.61 -34.59
N THR A 177 15.89 7.79 -35.14
CA THR A 177 15.75 8.08 -36.57
C THR A 177 17.02 7.83 -37.38
N LYS A 178 18.11 7.43 -36.74
CA LYS A 178 19.35 6.94 -37.35
C LYS A 178 19.31 5.42 -37.43
#